data_46d28daecc13c4a5085785cc56c3ae86
#
_entry.id   46d28daecc13c4a5085785cc56c3ae86
#
_cell.length_a   1.000
_cell.length_b   1.000
_cell.length_c   1.000
_cell.angle_alpha   90.00
_cell.angle_beta   90.00
_cell.angle_gamma   90.00
#
_symmetry.space_group_name_H-M   'P 1'
#
loop_
_entity.id
_entity.type
_entity.pdbx_description
1 polymer ?
#
loop_
_entity_poly.entity_id
_entity_poly.type
_entity_poly.pdbx_seq_one_letter_code
_entity_poly.pdbx_strand_id
1 'polypeptide(L)'
;MVSNGIGITTASESLERSQGQLHVYDGEGKGKSQAALGVVLRTIGLGICEKRQTRVLLLRFLKGPGRSYDEDAAIDALQQGFPHLIDQVRTGRGEFFSADQSTKFDYQEAQRGWDIAKGAIASALYSVVVLDELNPVLDLGLLPVEEVVKTLKSRPNGMEIIVTGRAAPNPLIKVAELHSEMRAHRRPEISNDEILFENNVGGIEIYTGEGKGKSTSALGKALQA
;
A
#
# COMPACT_ATOMS: atom_id res chain seq x y z
N MET A 1 5.41 53.55 -25.70
CA MET A 1 4.76 52.88 -24.58
C MET A 1 4.21 51.54 -25.07
N VAL A 2 4.87 50.46 -24.78
CA VAL A 2 4.47 49.12 -25.20
C VAL A 2 4.02 48.39 -23.93
N SER A 3 2.73 48.14 -23.80
CA SER A 3 2.15 47.37 -22.70
C SER A 3 2.27 45.89 -23.01
N ASN A 4 3.20 45.18 -22.34
CA ASN A 4 3.25 43.73 -22.35
C ASN A 4 2.12 43.19 -21.46
N GLY A 5 1.01 42.82 -22.07
CA GLY A 5 -0.02 42.02 -21.42
C GLY A 5 0.48 40.59 -21.25
N ILE A 6 0.75 40.19 -20.01
CA ILE A 6 0.94 38.76 -19.65
C ILE A 6 -0.45 38.12 -19.76
N GLY A 7 -0.68 37.39 -20.85
CA GLY A 7 -1.85 36.55 -21.00
C GLY A 7 -1.83 35.43 -19.96
N ILE A 8 -2.64 35.56 -18.92
CA ILE A 8 -2.98 34.46 -18.04
C ILE A 8 -3.92 33.56 -18.84
N THR A 9 -3.36 32.53 -19.44
CA THR A 9 -4.15 31.42 -20.00
C THR A 9 -4.77 30.71 -18.84
N THR A 10 -6.05 30.91 -18.61
CA THR A 10 -6.85 30.07 -17.73
C THR A 10 -6.97 28.70 -18.40
N ALA A 11 -6.05 27.82 -18.11
CA ALA A 11 -6.17 26.41 -18.45
C ALA A 11 -7.27 25.79 -17.57
N SER A 12 -8.52 25.93 -18.01
CA SER A 12 -9.57 24.97 -17.68
C SER A 12 -9.38 23.73 -18.55
N GLU A 13 -8.19 23.14 -18.50
CA GLU A 13 -8.02 21.76 -18.92
C GLU A 13 -8.77 20.94 -17.88
N SER A 14 -9.93 20.40 -18.28
CA SER A 14 -10.55 19.26 -17.64
C SER A 14 -9.46 18.22 -17.42
N LEU A 15 -8.98 18.11 -16.18
CA LEU A 15 -8.20 16.98 -15.75
C LEU A 15 -9.08 15.74 -16.00
N GLU A 16 -8.95 15.17 -17.21
CA GLU A 16 -9.40 13.81 -17.46
C GLU A 16 -8.90 13.02 -16.28
N ARG A 17 -9.82 12.40 -15.52
CA ARG A 17 -9.46 11.54 -14.39
C ARG A 17 -8.47 10.55 -14.96
N SER A 18 -7.20 10.67 -14.61
CA SER A 18 -6.17 9.72 -15.00
C SER A 18 -6.71 8.34 -14.66
N GLN A 19 -6.64 7.41 -15.60
CA GLN A 19 -7.01 6.03 -15.32
C GLN A 19 -6.24 5.62 -14.06
N GLY A 20 -6.95 5.23 -13.01
CA GLY A 20 -6.32 4.77 -11.78
C GLY A 20 -5.38 3.62 -12.12
N GLN A 21 -4.19 3.61 -11.52
CA GLN A 21 -3.12 2.66 -11.83
C GLN A 21 -3.09 1.51 -10.84
N LEU A 22 -2.68 0.34 -11.32
CA LEU A 22 -2.28 -0.78 -10.48
C LEU A 22 -0.77 -0.67 -10.20
N HIS A 23 -0.42 -0.41 -8.96
CA HIS A 23 0.96 -0.37 -8.50
C HIS A 23 1.31 -1.67 -7.78
N VAL A 24 2.46 -2.25 -8.12
CA VAL A 24 3.03 -3.41 -7.40
C VAL A 24 4.37 -3.00 -6.80
N TYR A 25 4.46 -3.03 -5.47
CA TYR A 25 5.70 -2.85 -4.73
C TYR A 25 6.20 -4.20 -4.24
N ASP A 26 7.34 -4.62 -4.75
CA ASP A 26 7.91 -5.97 -4.59
C ASP A 26 9.36 -5.92 -4.09
N GLY A 27 9.97 -7.07 -3.93
CA GLY A 27 11.39 -7.26 -3.61
C GLY A 27 11.70 -7.44 -2.14
N GLU A 28 12.98 -7.78 -1.86
CA GLU A 28 13.48 -8.13 -0.54
C GLU A 28 13.83 -6.93 0.34
N GLY A 29 13.93 -5.74 -0.24
CA GLY A 29 14.22 -4.49 0.47
C GLY A 29 13.06 -4.02 1.35
N LYS A 30 13.35 -3.13 2.29
CA LYS A 30 12.35 -2.40 3.06
C LYS A 30 11.71 -1.29 2.21
N GLY A 31 10.55 -0.77 2.64
CA GLY A 31 9.92 0.40 2.02
C GLY A 31 8.61 0.13 1.30
N LYS A 32 8.23 -1.13 1.05
CA LYS A 32 7.01 -1.48 0.32
C LYS A 32 5.73 -0.98 1.01
N SER A 33 5.47 -1.41 2.23
CA SER A 33 4.32 -0.96 3.02
C SER A 33 4.41 0.53 3.34
N GLN A 34 5.63 1.07 3.61
CA GLN A 34 5.82 2.51 3.81
C GLN A 34 5.44 3.31 2.55
N ALA A 35 5.79 2.83 1.35
CA ALA A 35 5.38 3.49 0.11
C ALA A 35 3.85 3.51 -0.04
N ALA A 36 3.19 2.40 0.27
CA ALA A 36 1.73 2.32 0.25
C ALA A 36 1.09 3.27 1.28
N LEU A 37 1.58 3.29 2.53
CA LEU A 37 1.12 4.22 3.57
C LEU A 37 1.35 5.68 3.19
N GLY A 38 2.45 6.00 2.53
CA GLY A 38 2.70 7.35 2.01
C GLY A 38 1.67 7.78 0.96
N VAL A 39 1.18 6.86 0.11
CA VAL A 39 0.07 7.14 -0.82
C VAL A 39 -1.24 7.34 -0.06
N VAL A 40 -1.52 6.52 0.97
CA VAL A 40 -2.68 6.71 1.87
C VAL A 40 -2.71 8.12 2.44
N LEU A 41 -1.59 8.56 3.05
CA LEU A 41 -1.47 9.91 3.61
C LEU A 41 -1.73 11.01 2.57
N ARG A 42 -1.13 10.91 1.40
CA ARG A 42 -1.35 11.87 0.31
C ARG A 42 -2.81 11.93 -0.12
N THR A 43 -3.46 10.78 -0.21
CA THR A 43 -4.87 10.70 -0.62
C THR A 43 -5.79 11.31 0.44
N ILE A 44 -5.56 11.02 1.72
CA ILE A 44 -6.29 11.65 2.83
C ILE A 44 -6.07 13.17 2.82
N GLY A 45 -4.81 13.62 2.67
CA GLY A 45 -4.47 15.04 2.56
C GLY A 45 -5.22 15.75 1.44
N LEU A 46 -5.34 15.13 0.26
CA LEU A 46 -6.14 15.66 -0.86
C LEU A 46 -7.63 15.74 -0.49
N GLY A 47 -8.18 14.71 0.18
CA GLY A 47 -9.55 14.72 0.66
C GLY A 47 -9.85 15.86 1.61
N ILE A 48 -8.92 16.16 2.53
CA ILE A 48 -9.04 17.26 3.50
C ILE A 48 -8.93 18.62 2.80
N CYS A 49 -7.87 18.83 1.99
CA CYS A 49 -7.55 20.12 1.42
C CYS A 49 -8.52 20.54 0.31
N GLU A 50 -8.89 19.61 -0.57
CA GLU A 50 -9.68 19.89 -1.77
C GLU A 50 -11.16 19.57 -1.60
N LYS A 51 -11.57 19.09 -0.42
CA LYS A 51 -12.94 18.61 -0.13
C LYS A 51 -13.43 17.59 -1.16
N ARG A 52 -12.48 16.85 -1.78
CA ARG A 52 -12.81 15.78 -2.72
C ARG A 52 -13.37 14.58 -1.95
N GLN A 53 -14.30 13.90 -2.55
CA GLN A 53 -14.73 12.58 -2.06
C GLN A 53 -13.63 11.55 -2.37
N THR A 54 -12.59 11.55 -1.56
CA THR A 54 -11.55 10.52 -1.59
C THR A 54 -11.78 9.58 -0.40
N ARG A 55 -11.79 8.28 -0.66
CA ARG A 55 -11.85 7.27 0.39
C ARG A 55 -10.79 6.22 0.12
N VAL A 56 -10.11 5.79 1.15
CA VAL A 56 -9.06 4.78 1.07
C VAL A 56 -9.50 3.53 1.82
N LEU A 57 -9.31 2.35 1.22
CA LEU A 57 -9.30 1.09 1.95
C LEU A 57 -7.84 0.67 2.15
N LEU A 58 -7.43 0.50 3.41
CA LEU A 58 -6.17 -0.14 3.78
C LEU A 58 -6.47 -1.56 4.28
N LEU A 59 -6.30 -2.55 3.42
CA LEU A 59 -6.45 -3.95 3.76
C LEU A 59 -5.07 -4.59 3.89
N ARG A 60 -4.77 -5.12 5.09
CA ARG A 60 -3.49 -5.72 5.43
C ARG A 60 -3.66 -7.21 5.65
N PHE A 61 -3.13 -8.01 4.72
CA PHE A 61 -3.10 -9.47 4.81
C PHE A 61 -1.99 -9.93 5.75
N LEU A 62 -2.11 -11.12 6.29
CA LEU A 62 -1.12 -11.77 7.17
C LEU A 62 -0.77 -10.94 8.43
N LYS A 63 -1.55 -9.92 8.73
CA LYS A 63 -1.37 -8.97 9.85
C LYS A 63 -2.55 -9.02 10.83
N GLY A 64 -2.91 -10.22 11.30
CA GLY A 64 -4.01 -10.45 12.23
C GLY A 64 -3.88 -9.70 13.57
N PRO A 65 -4.92 -9.77 14.42
CA PRO A 65 -5.04 -8.94 15.63
C PRO A 65 -4.05 -9.27 16.75
N GLY A 66 -3.31 -10.38 16.65
CA GLY A 66 -2.37 -10.82 17.70
C GLY A 66 -1.04 -10.06 17.75
N ARG A 67 -0.79 -9.14 16.81
CA ARG A 67 0.46 -8.37 16.74
C ARG A 67 0.16 -6.89 16.53
N SER A 68 0.86 -6.04 17.27
CA SER A 68 0.88 -4.59 17.06
C SER A 68 1.99 -4.22 16.09
N TYR A 69 1.75 -3.22 15.25
CA TYR A 69 2.71 -2.62 14.33
C TYR A 69 2.85 -1.14 14.66
N ASP A 70 4.03 -0.58 14.43
CA ASP A 70 4.36 0.80 14.81
C ASP A 70 3.38 1.82 14.19
N GLU A 71 2.91 1.55 12.98
CA GLU A 71 1.95 2.41 12.29
C GLU A 71 0.50 2.30 12.79
N ASP A 72 0.14 1.30 13.60
CA ASP A 72 -1.26 1.04 13.98
C ASP A 72 -1.89 2.22 14.71
N ALA A 73 -1.20 2.78 15.70
CA ALA A 73 -1.71 3.92 16.48
C ALA A 73 -1.95 5.16 15.61
N ALA A 74 -1.08 5.43 14.65
CA ALA A 74 -1.23 6.55 13.72
C ALA A 74 -2.40 6.33 12.75
N ILE A 75 -2.57 5.11 12.24
CA ILE A 75 -3.71 4.77 11.36
C ILE A 75 -5.03 4.85 12.12
N ASP A 76 -5.08 4.35 13.37
CA ASP A 76 -6.26 4.44 14.22
C ASP A 76 -6.63 5.89 14.51
N ALA A 77 -5.66 6.75 14.79
CA ALA A 77 -5.89 8.19 14.98
C ALA A 77 -6.42 8.86 13.71
N LEU A 78 -5.87 8.49 12.52
CA LEU A 78 -6.39 8.97 11.24
C LEU A 78 -7.84 8.51 11.00
N GLN A 79 -8.16 7.26 11.29
CA GLN A 79 -9.52 6.73 11.12
C GLN A 79 -10.51 7.40 12.09
N GLN A 80 -10.11 7.65 13.34
CA GLN A 80 -10.94 8.37 14.31
C GLN A 80 -11.16 9.83 13.92
N GLY A 81 -10.11 10.52 13.46
CA GLY A 81 -10.19 11.90 13.03
C GLY A 81 -10.94 12.12 11.72
N PHE A 82 -10.84 11.15 10.80
CA PHE A 82 -11.39 11.23 9.45
C PHE A 82 -12.09 9.92 9.02
N PRO A 83 -13.16 9.50 9.73
CA PRO A 83 -13.80 8.19 9.53
C PRO A 83 -14.41 7.99 8.14
N HIS A 84 -14.64 9.08 7.40
CA HIS A 84 -15.16 9.06 6.03
C HIS A 84 -14.07 8.96 4.96
N LEU A 85 -12.78 9.11 5.32
CA LEU A 85 -11.66 9.12 4.38
C LEU A 85 -10.87 7.81 4.36
N ILE A 86 -10.88 7.04 5.44
CA ILE A 86 -10.11 5.80 5.55
C ILE A 86 -10.87 4.71 6.28
N ASP A 87 -10.85 3.52 5.69
CA ASP A 87 -11.20 2.26 6.33
C ASP A 87 -9.96 1.38 6.43
N GLN A 88 -9.75 0.73 7.57
CA GLN A 88 -8.71 -0.29 7.69
C GLN A 88 -9.29 -1.65 8.05
N VAL A 89 -8.68 -2.69 7.48
CA VAL A 89 -9.00 -4.08 7.78
C VAL A 89 -7.72 -4.89 7.88
N ARG A 90 -7.67 -5.81 8.83
CA ARG A 90 -6.55 -6.74 9.02
C ARG A 90 -7.06 -8.17 8.94
N THR A 91 -6.28 -9.04 8.30
CA THR A 91 -6.57 -10.47 8.19
C THR A 91 -5.33 -11.31 8.45
N GLY A 92 -5.53 -12.58 8.78
CA GLY A 92 -4.45 -13.52 9.08
C GLY A 92 -4.17 -13.66 10.57
N ARG A 93 -3.21 -14.51 10.91
CA ARG A 93 -2.82 -14.81 12.30
C ARG A 93 -1.74 -13.87 12.87
N GLY A 94 -1.11 -13.04 12.05
CA GLY A 94 -0.09 -12.09 12.50
C GLY A 94 1.30 -12.69 12.75
N GLU A 95 1.51 -13.96 12.41
CA GLU A 95 2.79 -14.66 12.51
C GLU A 95 3.34 -15.01 11.14
N PHE A 96 4.67 -15.08 11.03
CA PHE A 96 5.31 -15.57 9.82
C PHE A 96 5.22 -17.09 9.75
N PHE A 97 4.94 -17.63 8.58
CA PHE A 97 4.91 -19.06 8.31
C PHE A 97 5.30 -19.34 6.86
N SER A 98 5.72 -20.56 6.59
CA SER A 98 6.00 -21.08 5.25
C SER A 98 4.78 -21.82 4.68
N ALA A 99 4.81 -22.11 3.39
CA ALA A 99 3.67 -22.75 2.70
C ALA A 99 3.26 -24.10 3.32
N ASP A 100 4.22 -24.90 3.79
CA ASP A 100 4.00 -26.18 4.45
C ASP A 100 3.36 -26.05 5.86
N GLN A 101 3.41 -24.86 6.44
CA GLN A 101 2.79 -24.52 7.73
C GLN A 101 1.41 -23.86 7.57
N SER A 102 0.94 -23.71 6.34
CA SER A 102 -0.37 -23.13 6.07
C SER A 102 -1.48 -24.01 6.60
N THR A 103 -2.43 -23.41 7.29
CA THR A 103 -3.58 -24.08 7.90
C THR A 103 -4.88 -23.65 7.22
N LYS A 104 -5.97 -24.38 7.49
CA LYS A 104 -7.31 -23.99 7.02
C LYS A 104 -7.67 -22.56 7.43
N PHE A 105 -7.21 -22.10 8.60
CA PHE A 105 -7.45 -20.74 9.06
C PHE A 105 -6.80 -19.71 8.14
N ASP A 106 -5.59 -19.95 7.66
CA ASP A 106 -4.87 -19.01 6.78
C ASP A 106 -5.58 -18.85 5.44
N TYR A 107 -6.07 -19.96 4.85
CA TYR A 107 -6.90 -19.92 3.65
C TYR A 107 -8.21 -19.14 3.88
N GLN A 108 -8.88 -19.35 5.01
CA GLN A 108 -10.13 -18.65 5.34
C GLN A 108 -9.89 -17.15 5.54
N GLU A 109 -8.83 -16.75 6.22
CA GLU A 109 -8.49 -15.35 6.44
C GLU A 109 -8.02 -14.65 5.15
N ALA A 110 -7.26 -15.33 4.29
CA ALA A 110 -6.90 -14.82 2.98
C ALA A 110 -8.15 -14.61 2.11
N GLN A 111 -9.06 -15.60 2.11
CA GLN A 111 -10.32 -15.50 1.36
C GLN A 111 -11.22 -14.39 1.92
N ARG A 112 -11.33 -14.25 3.26
CA ARG A 112 -12.08 -13.17 3.90
C ARG A 112 -11.55 -11.79 3.46
N GLY A 113 -10.23 -11.60 3.50
CA GLY A 113 -9.60 -10.37 3.02
C GLY A 113 -9.87 -10.12 1.54
N TRP A 114 -9.78 -11.18 0.73
CA TRP A 114 -10.03 -11.06 -0.70
C TRP A 114 -11.50 -10.74 -1.03
N ASP A 115 -12.46 -11.29 -0.30
CA ASP A 115 -13.86 -10.97 -0.48
C ASP A 115 -14.17 -9.51 -0.13
N ILE A 116 -13.53 -8.96 0.91
CA ILE A 116 -13.59 -7.54 1.25
C ILE A 116 -12.99 -6.69 0.11
N ALA A 117 -11.82 -7.07 -0.41
CA ALA A 117 -11.18 -6.38 -1.52
C ALA A 117 -12.08 -6.38 -2.77
N LYS A 118 -12.66 -7.52 -3.15
CA LYS A 118 -13.60 -7.62 -4.28
C LYS A 118 -14.81 -6.71 -4.09
N GLY A 119 -15.40 -6.71 -2.89
CA GLY A 119 -16.52 -5.84 -2.55
C GLY A 119 -16.17 -4.36 -2.67
N ALA A 120 -14.99 -3.96 -2.17
CA ALA A 120 -14.49 -2.59 -2.26
C ALA A 120 -14.26 -2.15 -3.71
N ILE A 121 -13.63 -3.01 -4.53
CA ILE A 121 -13.40 -2.76 -5.95
C ILE A 121 -14.73 -2.61 -6.69
N ALA A 122 -15.68 -3.54 -6.47
CA ALA A 122 -16.98 -3.52 -7.14
C ALA A 122 -17.85 -2.32 -6.73
N SER A 123 -17.72 -1.84 -5.49
CA SER A 123 -18.50 -0.70 -4.98
C SER A 123 -18.14 0.64 -5.63
N ALA A 124 -16.94 0.77 -6.21
CA ALA A 124 -16.38 2.03 -6.71
C ALA A 124 -16.38 3.20 -5.70
N LEU A 125 -16.50 2.90 -4.39
CA LEU A 125 -16.53 3.91 -3.33
C LEU A 125 -15.14 4.42 -2.94
N TYR A 126 -14.10 3.67 -3.28
CA TYR A 126 -12.73 3.97 -2.90
C TYR A 126 -11.96 4.57 -4.07
N SER A 127 -11.24 5.63 -3.81
CA SER A 127 -10.28 6.21 -4.77
C SER A 127 -8.98 5.42 -4.79
N VAL A 128 -8.60 4.87 -3.64
CA VAL A 128 -7.39 4.06 -3.46
C VAL A 128 -7.73 2.81 -2.64
N VAL A 129 -7.27 1.66 -3.12
CA VAL A 129 -7.34 0.38 -2.39
C VAL A 129 -5.91 -0.13 -2.20
N VAL A 130 -5.46 -0.22 -0.96
CA VAL A 130 -4.17 -0.83 -0.61
C VAL A 130 -4.39 -2.26 -0.17
N LEU A 131 -3.68 -3.18 -0.83
CA LEU A 131 -3.66 -4.61 -0.54
C LEU A 131 -2.25 -4.96 -0.03
N ASP A 132 -1.99 -4.60 1.22
CA ASP A 132 -0.69 -4.78 1.85
C ASP A 132 -0.45 -6.25 2.21
N GLU A 133 0.73 -6.78 1.85
CA GLU A 133 1.12 -8.20 1.96
C GLU A 133 0.27 -9.15 1.10
N LEU A 134 -0.35 -8.69 0.00
CA LEU A 134 -1.04 -9.59 -0.93
C LEU A 134 -0.06 -10.45 -1.73
N ASN A 135 1.13 -9.94 -2.09
CA ASN A 135 2.12 -10.74 -2.83
C ASN A 135 2.49 -12.04 -2.10
N PRO A 136 2.84 -12.03 -0.79
CA PRO A 136 3.08 -13.26 -0.05
C PRO A 136 1.87 -14.20 0.04
N VAL A 137 0.65 -13.67 0.11
CA VAL A 137 -0.58 -14.49 0.09
C VAL A 137 -0.68 -15.28 -1.21
N LEU A 138 -0.31 -14.66 -2.34
CA LEU A 138 -0.28 -15.30 -3.66
C LEU A 138 0.87 -16.30 -3.78
N ASP A 139 2.06 -15.95 -3.28
CA ASP A 139 3.23 -16.82 -3.27
C ASP A 139 3.03 -18.07 -2.41
N LEU A 140 2.37 -17.93 -1.26
CA LEU A 140 1.97 -19.04 -0.40
C LEU A 140 0.83 -19.91 -0.98
N GLY A 141 0.24 -19.53 -2.12
CA GLY A 141 -0.85 -20.24 -2.75
C GLY A 141 -2.18 -20.17 -1.98
N LEU A 142 -2.34 -19.18 -1.08
CA LEU A 142 -3.57 -19.02 -0.29
C LEU A 142 -4.74 -18.46 -1.12
N LEU A 143 -4.45 -17.81 -2.25
CA LEU A 143 -5.43 -17.32 -3.22
C LEU A 143 -4.99 -17.67 -4.66
N PRO A 144 -5.94 -17.92 -5.58
CA PRO A 144 -5.64 -18.17 -6.99
C PRO A 144 -5.15 -16.89 -7.68
N VAL A 145 -3.93 -16.93 -8.22
CA VAL A 145 -3.30 -15.76 -8.88
C VAL A 145 -4.15 -15.23 -10.04
N GLU A 146 -4.69 -16.13 -10.86
CA GLU A 146 -5.47 -15.79 -12.06
C GLU A 146 -6.77 -15.05 -11.71
N GLU A 147 -7.45 -15.47 -10.65
CA GLU A 147 -8.67 -14.79 -10.16
C GLU A 147 -8.33 -13.39 -9.66
N VAL A 148 -7.26 -13.28 -8.87
CA VAL A 148 -6.81 -11.99 -8.34
C VAL A 148 -6.45 -11.05 -9.47
N VAL A 149 -5.61 -11.47 -10.41
CA VAL A 149 -5.21 -10.67 -11.57
C VAL A 149 -6.41 -10.22 -12.41
N LYS A 150 -7.37 -11.13 -12.67
CA LYS A 150 -8.59 -10.81 -13.39
C LYS A 150 -9.40 -9.71 -12.71
N THR A 151 -9.57 -9.82 -11.38
CA THR A 151 -10.31 -8.82 -10.59
C THR A 151 -9.60 -7.46 -10.58
N LEU A 152 -8.29 -7.43 -10.36
CA LEU A 152 -7.52 -6.18 -10.34
C LEU A 152 -7.53 -5.46 -11.69
N LYS A 153 -7.55 -6.21 -12.80
CA LYS A 153 -7.71 -5.64 -14.16
C LYS A 153 -9.09 -5.04 -14.41
N SER A 154 -10.14 -5.57 -13.78
CA SER A 154 -11.52 -5.09 -13.94
C SER A 154 -11.88 -3.94 -13.01
N ARG A 155 -10.92 -3.34 -12.31
CA ARG A 155 -11.15 -2.21 -11.42
C ARG A 155 -11.82 -1.04 -12.14
N PRO A 156 -12.67 -0.25 -11.44
CA PRO A 156 -13.28 0.95 -12.00
C PRO A 156 -12.25 1.98 -12.45
N ASN A 157 -12.57 2.71 -13.51
CA ASN A 157 -11.74 3.83 -13.96
C ASN A 157 -11.58 4.86 -12.84
N GLY A 158 -10.36 5.35 -12.66
CA GLY A 158 -10.00 6.31 -11.61
C GLY A 158 -9.69 5.70 -10.24
N MET A 159 -9.88 4.38 -10.05
CA MET A 159 -9.46 3.69 -8.83
C MET A 159 -7.99 3.29 -8.93
N GLU A 160 -7.19 3.71 -7.97
CA GLU A 160 -5.80 3.29 -7.82
C GLU A 160 -5.74 2.07 -6.88
N ILE A 161 -5.03 1.03 -7.30
CA ILE A 161 -4.80 -0.15 -6.46
C ILE A 161 -3.31 -0.30 -6.21
N ILE A 162 -2.93 -0.53 -4.96
CA ILE A 162 -1.54 -0.72 -4.55
C ILE A 162 -1.42 -2.09 -3.91
N VAL A 163 -0.58 -2.92 -4.48
CA VAL A 163 -0.27 -4.25 -3.96
C VAL A 163 1.17 -4.24 -3.43
N THR A 164 1.38 -4.78 -2.23
CA THR A 164 2.71 -4.86 -1.65
C THR A 164 3.07 -6.29 -1.21
N GLY A 165 4.34 -6.48 -0.92
CA GLY A 165 4.87 -7.71 -0.36
C GLY A 165 6.06 -8.23 -1.17
N ARG A 166 6.68 -9.29 -0.69
CA ARG A 166 7.75 -10.00 -1.40
C ARG A 166 7.16 -10.96 -2.41
N ALA A 167 7.98 -11.41 -3.36
CA ALA A 167 7.66 -12.48 -4.28
C ALA A 167 6.36 -12.26 -5.08
N ALA A 168 6.20 -11.07 -5.67
CA ALA A 168 5.07 -10.78 -6.54
C ALA A 168 5.05 -11.76 -7.73
N PRO A 169 3.93 -12.46 -7.99
CA PRO A 169 3.86 -13.40 -9.10
C PRO A 169 3.94 -12.69 -10.46
N ASN A 170 4.65 -13.28 -11.41
CA ASN A 170 4.83 -12.74 -12.76
C ASN A 170 3.51 -12.31 -13.46
N PRO A 171 2.38 -13.06 -13.36
CA PRO A 171 1.13 -12.62 -13.96
C PRO A 171 0.62 -11.30 -13.41
N LEU A 172 0.85 -11.00 -12.11
CA LEU A 172 0.49 -9.74 -11.48
C LEU A 172 1.41 -8.60 -11.94
N ILE A 173 2.72 -8.83 -11.97
CA ILE A 173 3.71 -7.85 -12.44
C ILE A 173 3.41 -7.42 -13.89
N LYS A 174 3.06 -8.38 -14.77
CA LYS A 174 2.77 -8.11 -16.19
C LYS A 174 1.56 -7.21 -16.44
N VAL A 175 0.63 -7.13 -15.48
CA VAL A 175 -0.58 -6.31 -15.63
C VAL A 175 -0.52 -5.00 -14.84
N ALA A 176 0.52 -4.80 -14.05
CA ALA A 176 0.75 -3.57 -13.30
C ALA A 176 1.18 -2.44 -14.26
N GLU A 177 0.58 -1.26 -14.10
CA GLU A 177 1.03 -0.04 -14.78
C GLU A 177 2.30 0.52 -14.12
N LEU A 178 2.52 0.21 -12.84
CA LEU A 178 3.75 0.53 -12.13
C LEU A 178 4.23 -0.67 -11.32
N HIS A 179 5.44 -1.13 -11.59
CA HIS A 179 6.15 -2.11 -10.76
C HIS A 179 7.42 -1.48 -10.23
N SER A 180 7.61 -1.52 -8.90
CA SER A 180 8.82 -1.05 -8.22
C SER A 180 9.39 -2.17 -7.36
N GLU A 181 10.60 -2.61 -7.67
CA GLU A 181 11.33 -3.58 -6.87
C GLU A 181 12.17 -2.85 -5.81
N MET A 182 11.92 -3.14 -4.53
CA MET A 182 12.67 -2.59 -3.41
C MET A 182 13.86 -3.50 -3.09
N ARG A 183 15.07 -2.99 -3.26
CA ARG A 183 16.32 -3.70 -2.97
C ARG A 183 17.07 -3.06 -1.82
N ALA A 184 17.54 -3.88 -0.88
CA ALA A 184 18.42 -3.41 0.20
C ALA A 184 19.87 -3.59 -0.24
N HIS A 185 20.57 -2.51 -0.57
CA HIS A 185 22.00 -2.55 -0.89
C HIS A 185 22.87 -2.74 0.34
N ARG A 186 22.38 -2.31 1.51
CA ARG A 186 23.05 -2.47 2.81
C ARG A 186 22.00 -2.76 3.87
N ARG A 187 22.27 -3.71 4.74
CA ARG A 187 21.45 -4.01 5.93
C ARG A 187 22.31 -3.81 7.18
N PRO A 188 21.73 -3.33 8.29
CA PRO A 188 22.45 -3.36 9.57
C PRO A 188 22.83 -4.82 9.86
N GLU A 189 24.06 -5.03 10.33
CA GLU A 189 24.45 -6.31 10.94
C GLU A 189 23.75 -6.38 12.31
N ILE A 190 22.74 -7.21 12.41
CA ILE A 190 22.08 -7.51 13.68
C ILE A 190 22.89 -8.63 14.29
N SER A 191 23.71 -8.34 15.31
CA SER A 191 24.33 -9.37 16.13
C SER A 191 23.20 -10.10 16.87
N ASN A 192 23.26 -11.45 16.93
CA ASN A 192 22.25 -12.27 17.59
C ASN A 192 22.10 -11.99 19.10
N ASP A 193 22.95 -11.15 19.68
CA ASP A 193 22.96 -10.79 21.09
C ASP A 193 22.18 -9.53 21.43
N GLU A 194 21.68 -8.78 20.43
CA GLU A 194 20.97 -7.50 20.62
C GLU A 194 19.48 -7.56 20.25
N ILE A 195 18.79 -8.66 20.51
CA ILE A 195 17.31 -8.69 20.55
C ILE A 195 16.84 -8.21 21.94
N LEU A 196 17.43 -7.15 22.45
CA LEU A 196 16.90 -6.42 23.58
C LEU A 196 16.47 -5.04 23.09
N PHE A 197 15.18 -4.82 23.12
CA PHE A 197 14.44 -3.62 22.71
C PHE A 197 14.74 -2.39 23.57
N GLU A 198 15.99 -2.08 23.86
CA GLU A 198 16.32 -0.97 24.75
C GLU A 198 17.26 0.12 24.24
N ASN A 199 17.58 0.16 22.95
CA ASN A 199 18.24 1.34 22.43
C ASN A 199 17.71 1.70 21.05
N ASN A 200 16.79 2.67 21.00
CA ASN A 200 16.44 3.42 19.78
C ASN A 200 17.68 4.20 19.29
N VAL A 201 18.65 3.51 18.73
CA VAL A 201 19.71 4.16 17.97
C VAL A 201 19.07 4.56 16.64
N GLY A 202 18.75 5.84 16.49
CA GLY A 202 18.23 6.40 15.27
C GLY A 202 19.14 6.04 14.10
N GLY A 203 18.59 5.43 13.04
CA GLY A 203 19.29 5.08 11.82
C GLY A 203 19.03 6.09 10.72
N ILE A 204 19.96 6.20 9.78
CA ILE A 204 19.75 6.94 8.54
C ILE A 204 19.27 5.95 7.48
N GLU A 205 18.07 6.18 6.93
CA GLU A 205 17.54 5.43 5.79
C GLU A 205 17.65 6.27 4.52
N ILE A 206 18.25 5.74 3.47
CA ILE A 206 18.41 6.43 2.19
C ILE A 206 17.61 5.70 1.13
N TYR A 207 16.64 6.40 0.54
CA TYR A 207 15.83 5.93 -0.58
C TYR A 207 16.33 6.54 -1.88
N THR A 208 16.92 5.73 -2.75
CA THR A 208 17.54 6.18 -4.01
C THR A 208 17.04 5.34 -5.18
N GLY A 209 17.36 5.75 -6.42
CA GLY A 209 16.98 5.06 -7.65
C GLY A 209 16.10 5.90 -8.55
N GLU A 210 15.79 5.41 -9.75
CA GLU A 210 14.98 6.12 -10.75
C GLU A 210 13.47 5.88 -10.60
N GLY A 211 13.06 4.76 -9.98
CA GLY A 211 11.67 4.36 -9.80
C GLY A 211 10.86 5.29 -8.88
N LYS A 212 9.54 5.14 -8.90
CA LYS A 212 8.63 5.82 -7.96
C LYS A 212 8.67 5.14 -6.58
N GLY A 213 8.16 5.83 -5.55
CA GLY A 213 8.03 5.28 -4.20
C GLY A 213 8.99 5.86 -3.16
N LYS A 214 10.08 6.53 -3.54
CA LYS A 214 11.08 7.07 -2.60
C LYS A 214 10.47 8.02 -1.57
N SER A 215 9.84 9.09 -2.04
CA SER A 215 9.22 10.09 -1.14
C SER A 215 8.03 9.50 -0.38
N THR A 216 7.25 8.61 -1.01
CA THR A 216 6.14 7.93 -0.34
C THR A 216 6.62 6.95 0.72
N SER A 217 7.76 6.27 0.51
CA SER A 217 8.38 5.45 1.54
C SER A 217 8.83 6.28 2.75
N ALA A 218 9.46 7.44 2.50
CA ALA A 218 9.88 8.35 3.57
C ALA A 218 8.67 8.89 4.37
N LEU A 219 7.58 9.27 3.68
CA LEU A 219 6.33 9.70 4.34
C LEU A 219 5.69 8.58 5.15
N GLY A 220 5.63 7.37 4.59
CA GLY A 220 5.10 6.20 5.31
C GLY A 220 5.95 5.81 6.51
N LYS A 221 7.28 6.01 6.44
CA LYS A 221 8.18 5.82 7.58
C LYS A 221 7.89 6.81 8.72
N ALA A 222 7.53 8.04 8.40
CA ALA A 222 7.16 9.05 9.39
C ALA A 222 5.87 8.68 10.16
N LEU A 223 5.01 7.80 9.63
CA LEU A 223 3.87 7.23 10.38
C LEU A 223 4.27 6.16 11.39
N GLN A 224 5.46 5.58 11.24
CA GLN A 224 5.97 4.52 12.12
C GLN A 224 6.88 5.08 13.24
N ALA A 225 7.21 6.37 13.18
CA ALA A 225 8.04 7.05 14.17
C ALA A 225 7.19 7.65 15.29
#